data_dd7db5291cf8f323bc7b09aa0dbdeada
#
_entry.id   dd7db5291cf8f323bc7b09aa0dbdeada
#
_cell.length_a   1.000
_cell.length_b   1.000
_cell.length_c   1.000
_cell.angle_alpha   90.00
_cell.angle_beta   90.00
_cell.angle_gamma   90.00
#
_symmetry.space_group_name_H-M   'P 1'
#
loop_
_entity.id
_entity.type
_entity.pdbx_description
1 polymer ?
#
loop_
_entity_poly.entity_id
_entity_poly.type
_entity_poly.pdbx_seq_one_letter_code
_entity_poly.pdbx_strand_id
1 'polypeptide(L)'
;MSTPRIRAIVFDAGHTLLEMDYARVAEYLRARGHEVAEAAVAAAEREARMRLDVEQAARTTRVRTGQGRYVRYLLDALSIGDDDERRALVEWRRGFNVPIGLCRRADPEAAHALQRAREAGLVVGVISNSNGSVQRALEEAGLAPQLDFVLDSTVVGVAKPDPRIFALGLEAAKARAEECVYVGDSYFVDVVGARRAGWNAVLFDPGRVWPERECPVAEDLCAAVDLALG
;
A
#
# COMPACT_ATOMS: atom_id res chain seq x y z
N MET A 1 -24.46 -22.11 -7.35
CA MET A 1 -23.08 -22.54 -6.97
C MET A 1 -22.75 -21.83 -5.67
N SER A 2 -22.28 -22.57 -4.65
CA SER A 2 -21.89 -21.94 -3.36
C SER A 2 -20.67 -21.04 -3.59
N THR A 3 -20.67 -19.83 -3.04
CA THR A 3 -19.49 -18.95 -3.03
C THR A 3 -18.32 -19.70 -2.38
N PRO A 4 -17.15 -19.75 -2.98
CA PRO A 4 -16.01 -20.44 -2.39
C PRO A 4 -15.64 -19.76 -1.06
N ARG A 5 -15.35 -20.59 -0.05
CA ARG A 5 -14.91 -20.10 1.25
C ARG A 5 -13.52 -19.48 1.12
N ILE A 6 -13.33 -18.27 1.62
CA ILE A 6 -12.03 -17.62 1.67
C ILE A 6 -11.08 -18.40 2.59
N ARG A 7 -9.84 -18.58 2.16
CA ARG A 7 -8.76 -19.31 2.84
C ARG A 7 -7.53 -18.45 3.10
N ALA A 8 -7.36 -17.38 2.34
CA ALA A 8 -6.23 -16.48 2.51
C ALA A 8 -6.65 -15.02 2.35
N ILE A 9 -6.07 -14.16 3.18
CA ILE A 9 -6.11 -12.72 3.04
C ILE A 9 -4.67 -12.20 2.89
N VAL A 10 -4.45 -11.36 1.88
CA VAL A 10 -3.12 -10.85 1.56
C VAL A 10 -3.20 -9.34 1.46
N PHE A 11 -2.30 -8.67 2.15
CA PHE A 11 -2.29 -7.21 2.24
C PHE A 11 -1.14 -6.62 1.41
N ASP A 12 -1.32 -5.40 0.90
CA ASP A 12 -0.18 -4.54 0.65
C ASP A 12 0.46 -4.12 1.98
N ALA A 13 1.71 -3.66 1.93
CA ALA A 13 2.39 -3.19 3.12
C ALA A 13 2.30 -1.67 3.28
N GLY A 14 2.87 -0.92 2.33
CA GLY A 14 2.95 0.54 2.43
C GLY A 14 1.60 1.20 2.26
N HIS A 15 1.23 2.11 3.17
CA HIS A 15 -0.07 2.79 3.19
C HIS A 15 -1.29 1.87 3.39
N THR A 16 -1.03 0.61 3.74
CA THR A 16 -2.04 -0.37 4.14
C THR A 16 -1.75 -0.86 5.56
N LEU A 17 -0.76 -1.73 5.75
CA LEU A 17 -0.32 -2.18 7.08
C LEU A 17 0.67 -1.21 7.74
N LEU A 18 1.38 -0.43 6.93
CA LEU A 18 2.42 0.50 7.36
C LEU A 18 2.10 1.92 6.89
N GLU A 19 1.95 2.83 7.82
CA GLU A 19 1.81 4.26 7.55
C GLU A 19 3.16 4.92 7.24
N MET A 20 3.12 5.97 6.42
CA MET A 20 4.24 6.86 6.26
C MET A 20 4.44 7.73 7.50
N ASP A 21 5.68 8.06 7.84
CA ASP A 21 6.01 9.01 8.88
C ASP A 21 5.71 10.45 8.42
N TYR A 22 4.43 10.81 8.47
CA TYR A 22 3.92 12.12 8.06
C TYR A 22 4.48 13.25 8.92
N ALA A 23 4.70 12.99 10.22
CA ALA A 23 5.28 13.96 11.15
C ALA A 23 6.66 14.41 10.66
N ARG A 24 7.48 13.46 10.22
CA ARG A 24 8.82 13.74 9.70
C ARG A 24 8.81 14.54 8.41
N VAL A 25 7.85 14.27 7.52
CA VAL A 25 7.67 15.08 6.30
C VAL A 25 7.22 16.50 6.64
N ALA A 26 6.26 16.64 7.56
CA ALA A 26 5.79 17.93 8.03
C ALA A 26 6.92 18.75 8.71
N GLU A 27 7.74 18.09 9.54
CA GLU A 27 8.91 18.70 10.17
C GLU A 27 9.93 19.23 9.14
N TYR A 28 10.23 18.39 8.13
CA TYR A 28 11.11 18.79 7.03
C TYR A 28 10.59 20.02 6.29
N LEU A 29 9.31 20.06 5.94
CA LEU A 29 8.69 21.18 5.24
C LEU A 29 8.65 22.44 6.12
N ARG A 30 8.35 22.32 7.43
CA ARG A 30 8.38 23.44 8.38
C ARG A 30 9.77 24.02 8.53
N ALA A 31 10.81 23.19 8.58
CA ALA A 31 12.19 23.66 8.63
C ALA A 31 12.61 24.47 7.38
N ARG A 32 11.83 24.37 6.29
CA ARG A 32 12.02 25.11 5.06
C ARG A 32 11.04 26.29 4.90
N GLY A 33 10.30 26.64 5.96
CA GLY A 33 9.42 27.80 6.00
C GLY A 33 7.97 27.55 5.56
N HIS A 34 7.57 26.27 5.39
CA HIS A 34 6.19 25.93 5.03
C HIS A 34 5.39 25.53 6.27
N GLU A 35 4.40 26.32 6.66
CA GLU A 35 3.52 26.01 7.79
C GLU A 35 2.52 24.91 7.43
N VAL A 36 2.91 23.65 7.64
CA VAL A 36 2.08 22.48 7.33
C VAL A 36 1.88 21.61 8.58
N ALA A 37 0.64 21.17 8.78
CA ALA A 37 0.29 20.18 9.81
C ALA A 37 0.51 18.76 9.29
N GLU A 38 0.79 17.82 10.18
CA GLU A 38 0.92 16.38 9.85
C GLU A 38 -0.32 15.85 9.11
N ALA A 39 -1.53 16.19 9.59
CA ALA A 39 -2.78 15.79 8.97
C ALA A 39 -2.93 16.31 7.53
N ALA A 40 -2.42 17.52 7.24
CA ALA A 40 -2.43 18.06 5.88
C ALA A 40 -1.47 17.29 4.97
N VAL A 41 -0.29 16.92 5.49
CA VAL A 41 0.65 16.05 4.74
C VAL A 41 0.03 14.68 4.45
N ALA A 42 -0.65 14.08 5.43
CA ALA A 42 -1.32 12.79 5.26
C ALA A 42 -2.45 12.86 4.20
N ALA A 43 -3.25 13.92 4.21
CA ALA A 43 -4.29 14.12 3.19
C ALA A 43 -3.71 14.34 1.79
N ALA A 44 -2.70 15.21 1.67
CA ALA A 44 -2.01 15.50 0.42
C ALA A 44 -1.30 14.25 -0.16
N GLU A 45 -0.77 13.42 0.71
CA GLU A 45 -0.09 12.19 0.34
C GLU A 45 -1.09 11.16 -0.26
N ARG A 46 -2.24 10.96 0.36
CA ARG A 46 -3.29 10.10 -0.18
C ARG A 46 -3.76 10.56 -1.56
N GLU A 47 -3.96 11.87 -1.73
CA GLU A 47 -4.32 12.44 -3.03
C GLU A 47 -3.21 12.24 -4.07
N ALA A 48 -1.95 12.44 -3.70
CA ALA A 48 -0.80 12.25 -4.58
C ALA A 48 -0.68 10.80 -5.07
N ARG A 49 -0.90 9.83 -4.19
CA ARG A 49 -0.90 8.40 -4.54
C ARG A 49 -2.04 8.05 -5.49
N MET A 50 -3.24 8.49 -5.21
CA MET A 50 -4.40 8.28 -6.07
C MET A 50 -4.15 8.85 -7.48
N ARG A 51 -3.66 10.10 -7.59
CA ARG A 51 -3.32 10.72 -8.88
C ARG A 51 -2.26 9.93 -9.64
N LEU A 52 -1.24 9.45 -8.92
CA LEU A 52 -0.16 8.66 -9.51
C LEU A 52 -0.65 7.32 -10.04
N ASP A 53 -1.51 6.64 -9.31
CA ASP A 53 -2.07 5.34 -9.71
C ASP A 53 -2.97 5.50 -10.94
N VAL A 54 -3.83 6.51 -10.99
CA VAL A 54 -4.64 6.86 -12.17
C VAL A 54 -3.76 7.14 -13.39
N GLU A 55 -2.70 7.92 -13.22
CA GLU A 55 -1.75 8.21 -14.32
C GLU A 55 -1.05 6.95 -14.83
N GLN A 56 -0.67 6.05 -13.93
CA GLN A 56 -0.03 4.78 -14.32
C GLN A 56 -0.97 3.88 -15.12
N ALA A 57 -2.24 3.82 -14.73
CA ALA A 57 -3.25 3.03 -15.43
C ALA A 57 -3.50 3.52 -16.87
N ALA A 58 -3.41 4.84 -17.10
CA ALA A 58 -3.62 5.45 -18.40
C ALA A 58 -2.44 5.25 -19.37
N ARG A 59 -1.29 4.76 -18.89
CA ARG A 59 -0.08 4.59 -19.71
C ARG A 59 0.02 3.20 -20.31
N THR A 60 0.23 3.15 -21.62
CA THR A 60 0.51 1.91 -22.38
C THR A 60 1.90 1.34 -22.14
N THR A 61 2.83 2.13 -21.62
CA THR A 61 4.21 1.72 -21.31
C THR A 61 4.51 1.90 -19.83
N ARG A 62 5.06 0.86 -19.19
CA ARG A 62 5.61 0.92 -17.81
C ARG A 62 6.77 1.92 -17.75
N VAL A 63 6.48 3.16 -17.45
CA VAL A 63 7.52 4.11 -17.02
C VAL A 63 7.66 3.94 -15.52
N ARG A 64 8.87 3.59 -15.03
CA ARG A 64 9.16 3.70 -13.59
C ARG A 64 8.73 5.11 -13.18
N THR A 65 7.69 5.20 -12.39
CA THR A 65 7.20 6.47 -11.86
C THR A 65 8.31 7.04 -10.99
N GLY A 66 9.02 8.04 -11.53
CA GLY A 66 10.08 8.67 -10.79
C GLY A 66 9.53 9.31 -9.53
N GLN A 67 10.26 9.21 -8.43
CA GLN A 67 9.95 9.89 -7.15
C GLN A 67 9.56 11.37 -7.36
N GLY A 68 10.05 12.00 -8.41
CA GLY A 68 9.75 13.40 -8.75
C GLY A 68 8.29 13.68 -9.06
N ARG A 69 7.52 12.74 -9.66
CA ARG A 69 6.09 12.97 -9.93
C ARG A 69 5.24 12.83 -8.67
N TYR A 70 5.50 11.81 -7.88
CA TYR A 70 4.86 11.64 -6.59
C TYR A 70 5.07 12.89 -5.71
N VAL A 71 6.32 13.35 -5.58
CA VAL A 71 6.65 14.54 -4.79
C VAL A 71 5.97 15.79 -5.36
N ARG A 72 5.88 15.92 -6.68
CA ARG A 72 5.15 17.04 -7.30
C ARG A 72 3.68 17.03 -6.88
N TYR A 73 2.98 15.88 -6.99
CA TYR A 73 1.57 15.81 -6.60
C TYR A 73 1.36 16.08 -5.11
N LEU A 74 2.29 15.62 -4.26
CA LEU A 74 2.26 15.90 -2.82
C LEU A 74 2.39 17.42 -2.54
N LEU A 75 3.34 18.09 -3.18
CA LEU A 75 3.56 19.52 -2.98
C LEU A 75 2.44 20.36 -3.61
N ASP A 76 1.94 19.97 -4.79
CA ASP A 76 0.77 20.60 -5.42
C ASP A 76 -0.45 20.56 -4.49
N ALA A 77 -0.73 19.41 -3.87
CA ALA A 77 -1.83 19.25 -2.92
C ALA A 77 -1.64 20.07 -1.63
N LEU A 78 -0.39 20.37 -1.26
CA LEU A 78 -0.06 21.29 -0.17
C LEU A 78 0.03 22.77 -0.58
N SER A 79 -0.25 23.07 -1.87
CA SER A 79 -0.09 24.42 -2.45
C SER A 79 1.37 24.94 -2.37
N ILE A 80 2.33 24.04 -2.43
CA ILE A 80 3.78 24.34 -2.48
C ILE A 80 4.25 24.11 -3.92
N GLY A 81 4.22 25.16 -4.75
CA GLY A 81 4.45 25.07 -6.20
C GLY A 81 5.91 25.25 -6.66
N ASP A 82 6.91 25.13 -5.79
CA ASP A 82 8.30 25.43 -6.09
C ASP A 82 9.08 24.21 -6.61
N ASP A 83 9.73 24.34 -7.76
CA ASP A 83 10.58 23.29 -8.34
C ASP A 83 11.86 23.03 -7.52
N ASP A 84 12.37 24.00 -6.77
CA ASP A 84 13.50 23.84 -5.87
C ASP A 84 13.08 23.01 -4.66
N GLU A 85 11.89 23.27 -4.10
CA GLU A 85 11.31 22.47 -3.01
C GLU A 85 11.08 21.02 -3.47
N ARG A 86 10.61 20.82 -4.70
CA ARG A 86 10.44 19.49 -5.26
C ARG A 86 11.77 18.74 -5.33
N ARG A 87 12.82 19.37 -5.84
CA ARG A 87 14.16 18.75 -5.90
C ARG A 87 14.71 18.44 -4.52
N ALA A 88 14.57 19.37 -3.60
CA ALA A 88 15.04 19.21 -2.23
C ALA A 88 14.32 18.06 -1.50
N LEU A 89 13.00 17.96 -1.63
CA LEU A 89 12.23 16.89 -1.01
C LEU A 89 12.52 15.51 -1.63
N VAL A 90 12.73 15.45 -2.96
CA VAL A 90 13.15 14.21 -3.64
C VAL A 90 14.49 13.73 -3.11
N GLU A 91 15.47 14.65 -2.95
CA GLU A 91 16.80 14.29 -2.46
C GLU A 91 16.77 13.88 -0.99
N TRP A 92 16.07 14.63 -0.15
CA TRP A 92 15.88 14.30 1.25
C TRP A 92 15.26 12.90 1.42
N ARG A 93 14.23 12.57 0.65
CA ARG A 93 13.59 11.23 0.71
C ARG A 93 14.53 10.10 0.31
N ARG A 94 15.47 10.34 -0.61
CA ARG A 94 16.45 9.32 -0.99
C ARG A 94 17.28 8.83 0.19
N GLY A 95 17.61 9.70 1.13
CA GLY A 95 18.32 9.37 2.35
C GLY A 95 17.57 8.39 3.26
N PHE A 96 16.24 8.28 3.14
CA PHE A 96 15.42 7.36 3.94
C PHE A 96 15.08 6.05 3.25
N ASN A 97 15.35 5.90 1.95
CA ASN A 97 15.01 4.68 1.23
C ASN A 97 15.92 3.49 1.56
N VAL A 98 16.98 3.70 2.34
CA VAL A 98 17.91 2.66 2.76
C VAL A 98 18.21 2.86 4.25
N PRO A 99 18.10 1.84 5.10
CA PRO A 99 17.64 0.47 4.83
C PRO A 99 16.12 0.32 4.77
N ILE A 100 15.35 1.24 5.35
CA ILE A 100 13.89 1.22 5.41
C ILE A 100 13.37 2.60 5.02
N GLY A 101 12.34 2.65 4.15
CA GLY A 101 11.71 3.89 3.71
C GLY A 101 10.92 4.62 4.81
N LEU A 102 10.15 5.62 4.40
CA LEU A 102 9.29 6.39 5.30
C LEU A 102 8.05 5.62 5.78
N CYS A 103 7.60 4.57 5.07
CA CYS A 103 6.51 3.68 5.52
C CYS A 103 7.07 2.67 6.51
N ARG A 104 6.98 3.00 7.81
CA ARG A 104 7.62 2.24 8.89
C ARG A 104 6.82 2.14 10.18
N ARG A 105 5.75 2.91 10.31
CA ARG A 105 4.86 2.84 11.48
C ARG A 105 3.75 1.85 11.17
N ALA A 106 3.46 0.93 12.08
CA ALA A 106 2.26 0.11 11.92
C ALA A 106 1.02 1.01 11.94
N ASP A 107 0.07 0.73 11.04
CA ASP A 107 -1.29 1.24 11.20
C ASP A 107 -1.80 0.80 12.58
N PRO A 108 -2.50 1.66 13.34
CA PRO A 108 -2.94 1.34 14.71
C PRO A 108 -3.78 0.07 14.82
N GLU A 109 -4.51 -0.30 13.77
CA GLU A 109 -5.37 -1.48 13.75
C GLU A 109 -4.71 -2.71 13.11
N ALA A 110 -3.52 -2.56 12.49
CA ALA A 110 -2.89 -3.62 11.72
C ALA A 110 -2.71 -4.91 12.53
N ALA A 111 -2.15 -4.82 13.74
CA ALA A 111 -1.93 -6.00 14.58
C ALA A 111 -3.23 -6.72 14.94
N HIS A 112 -4.30 -5.96 15.26
CA HIS A 112 -5.60 -6.51 15.59
C HIS A 112 -6.28 -7.15 14.35
N ALA A 113 -6.23 -6.49 13.21
CA ALA A 113 -6.80 -7.02 11.97
C ALA A 113 -6.10 -8.32 11.52
N LEU A 114 -4.77 -8.36 11.58
CA LEU A 114 -4.00 -9.58 11.27
C LEU A 114 -4.35 -10.71 12.25
N GLN A 115 -4.45 -10.43 13.54
CA GLN A 115 -4.85 -11.40 14.55
C GLN A 115 -6.25 -11.97 14.26
N ARG A 116 -7.24 -11.12 13.98
CA ARG A 116 -8.61 -11.55 13.63
C ARG A 116 -8.63 -12.46 12.40
N ALA A 117 -7.86 -12.13 11.36
CA ALA A 117 -7.74 -12.97 10.17
C ALA A 117 -7.19 -14.37 10.52
N ARG A 118 -6.17 -14.43 11.38
CA ARG A 118 -5.58 -15.70 11.85
C ARG A 118 -6.56 -16.52 12.72
N GLU A 119 -7.28 -15.86 13.62
CA GLU A 119 -8.31 -16.50 14.46
C GLU A 119 -9.46 -17.08 13.62
N ALA A 120 -9.76 -16.47 12.47
CA ALA A 120 -10.70 -17.02 11.48
C ALA A 120 -10.13 -18.20 10.68
N GLY A 121 -8.86 -18.55 10.90
CA GLY A 121 -8.16 -19.67 10.23
C GLY A 121 -7.67 -19.34 8.82
N LEU A 122 -7.52 -18.06 8.49
CA LEU A 122 -6.97 -17.64 7.21
C LEU A 122 -5.44 -17.71 7.21
N VAL A 123 -4.87 -18.03 6.06
CA VAL A 123 -3.46 -17.74 5.76
C VAL A 123 -3.34 -16.23 5.56
N VAL A 124 -2.37 -15.60 6.24
CA VAL A 124 -2.17 -14.15 6.20
C VAL A 124 -0.82 -13.83 5.55
N GLY A 125 -0.84 -13.08 4.46
CA GLY A 125 0.37 -12.75 3.73
C GLY A 125 0.49 -11.27 3.37
N VAL A 126 1.67 -10.92 2.84
CA VAL A 126 1.95 -9.60 2.28
C VAL A 126 2.53 -9.74 0.88
N ILE A 127 2.06 -8.90 -0.05
CA ILE A 127 2.67 -8.69 -1.37
C ILE A 127 2.87 -7.19 -1.56
N SER A 128 4.12 -6.72 -1.60
CA SER A 128 4.43 -5.29 -1.68
C SER A 128 5.37 -4.93 -2.82
N ASN A 129 5.08 -3.79 -3.47
CA ASN A 129 6.01 -3.14 -4.39
C ASN A 129 7.05 -2.34 -3.59
N SER A 130 8.13 -2.98 -3.18
CA SER A 130 9.13 -2.44 -2.28
C SER A 130 10.54 -2.51 -2.90
N ASN A 131 11.52 -1.99 -2.18
CA ASN A 131 12.93 -1.93 -2.56
C ASN A 131 13.79 -3.05 -1.93
N GLY A 132 13.18 -4.12 -1.46
CA GLY A 132 13.84 -5.22 -0.73
C GLY A 132 13.79 -5.08 0.79
N SER A 133 13.13 -4.05 1.32
CA SER A 133 13.14 -3.77 2.76
C SER A 133 11.83 -4.06 3.49
N VAL A 134 10.78 -4.51 2.79
CA VAL A 134 9.46 -4.66 3.41
C VAL A 134 9.44 -5.67 4.54
N GLN A 135 10.15 -6.78 4.41
CA GLN A 135 10.26 -7.78 5.49
C GLN A 135 10.78 -7.13 6.78
N ARG A 136 11.88 -6.39 6.68
CA ARG A 136 12.48 -5.69 7.82
C ARG A 136 11.55 -4.59 8.38
N ALA A 137 10.85 -3.86 7.52
CA ALA A 137 9.90 -2.85 7.96
C ALA A 137 8.75 -3.45 8.79
N LEU A 138 8.23 -4.61 8.38
CA LEU A 138 7.20 -5.36 9.09
C LEU A 138 7.73 -5.95 10.42
N GLU A 139 8.99 -6.38 10.46
CA GLU A 139 9.66 -6.84 11.70
C GLU A 139 9.81 -5.69 12.70
N GLU A 140 10.32 -4.52 12.27
CA GLU A 140 10.48 -3.35 13.12
C GLU A 140 9.13 -2.80 13.60
N ALA A 141 8.06 -2.94 12.79
CA ALA A 141 6.70 -2.60 13.15
C ALA A 141 6.01 -3.64 14.06
N GLY A 142 6.65 -4.78 14.33
CA GLY A 142 6.11 -5.85 15.18
C GLY A 142 5.01 -6.70 14.54
N LEU A 143 4.80 -6.59 13.22
CA LEU A 143 3.74 -7.28 12.48
C LEU A 143 4.17 -8.65 11.91
N ALA A 144 5.46 -8.84 11.65
CA ALA A 144 5.99 -10.04 11.00
C ALA A 144 5.59 -11.37 11.66
N PRO A 145 5.47 -11.51 13.00
CA PRO A 145 5.06 -12.76 13.63
C PRO A 145 3.64 -13.23 13.29
N GLN A 146 2.81 -12.34 12.74
CA GLN A 146 1.43 -12.64 12.37
C GLN A 146 1.28 -12.99 10.88
N LEU A 147 2.36 -12.95 10.10
CA LEU A 147 2.38 -13.18 8.68
C LEU A 147 2.93 -14.58 8.36
N ASP A 148 2.26 -15.30 7.48
CA ASP A 148 2.70 -16.60 7.01
C ASP A 148 3.71 -16.47 5.86
N PHE A 149 3.64 -15.38 5.08
CA PHE A 149 4.61 -15.06 4.03
C PHE A 149 4.67 -13.57 3.70
N VAL A 150 5.79 -13.13 3.15
CA VAL A 150 6.00 -11.77 2.63
C VAL A 150 6.69 -11.85 1.27
N LEU A 151 6.08 -11.26 0.24
CA LEU A 151 6.65 -11.14 -1.10
C LEU A 151 7.01 -9.68 -1.38
N ASP A 152 8.32 -9.42 -1.51
CA ASP A 152 8.86 -8.12 -1.93
C ASP A 152 9.15 -8.15 -3.42
N SER A 153 8.62 -7.21 -4.18
CA SER A 153 8.75 -7.16 -5.65
C SER A 153 10.21 -7.10 -6.13
N THR A 154 11.11 -6.48 -5.37
CA THR A 154 12.54 -6.43 -5.70
C THR A 154 13.20 -7.78 -5.48
N VAL A 155 12.80 -8.52 -4.44
CA VAL A 155 13.35 -9.84 -4.12
C VAL A 155 12.87 -10.89 -5.11
N VAL A 156 11.55 -10.88 -5.44
CA VAL A 156 10.97 -11.87 -6.36
C VAL A 156 11.13 -11.49 -7.84
N GLY A 157 11.61 -10.27 -8.15
CA GLY A 157 11.88 -9.81 -9.52
C GLY A 157 10.65 -9.46 -10.35
N VAL A 158 9.46 -9.39 -9.74
CA VAL A 158 8.21 -9.02 -10.39
C VAL A 158 7.36 -8.15 -9.47
N ALA A 159 6.64 -7.15 -10.02
CA ALA A 159 5.90 -6.16 -9.26
C ALA A 159 4.41 -6.12 -9.66
N LYS A 160 3.53 -5.79 -8.74
CA LYS A 160 2.13 -5.47 -9.03
C LYS A 160 2.05 -4.32 -10.07
N PRO A 161 1.13 -4.33 -10.99
CA PRO A 161 -0.01 -5.23 -11.16
C PRO A 161 0.26 -6.44 -12.08
N ASP A 162 1.52 -6.88 -12.22
CA ASP A 162 1.83 -8.06 -13.02
C ASP A 162 1.21 -9.32 -12.37
N PRO A 163 0.41 -10.13 -13.11
CA PRO A 163 -0.26 -11.29 -12.53
C PRO A 163 0.70 -12.34 -11.98
N ARG A 164 1.96 -12.33 -12.39
CA ARG A 164 2.97 -13.29 -11.90
C ARG A 164 3.26 -13.13 -10.41
N ILE A 165 3.20 -11.91 -9.86
CA ILE A 165 3.42 -11.73 -8.41
C ILE A 165 2.25 -12.30 -7.60
N PHE A 166 1.02 -12.18 -8.10
CA PHE A 166 -0.16 -12.80 -7.48
C PHE A 166 -0.12 -14.32 -7.60
N ALA A 167 0.40 -14.89 -8.71
CA ALA A 167 0.62 -16.33 -8.82
C ALA A 167 1.60 -16.86 -7.75
N LEU A 168 2.71 -16.14 -7.47
CA LEU A 168 3.60 -16.45 -6.34
C LEU A 168 2.86 -16.40 -5.00
N GLY A 169 1.93 -15.45 -4.85
CA GLY A 169 1.06 -15.37 -3.66
C GLY A 169 0.17 -16.59 -3.48
N LEU A 170 -0.43 -17.13 -4.58
CA LEU A 170 -1.22 -18.37 -4.53
C LEU A 170 -0.38 -19.57 -4.10
N GLU A 171 0.83 -19.68 -4.62
CA GLU A 171 1.77 -20.74 -4.25
C GLU A 171 2.12 -20.68 -2.75
N ALA A 172 2.41 -19.46 -2.25
CA ALA A 172 2.72 -19.23 -0.85
C ALA A 172 1.50 -19.51 0.07
N ALA A 173 0.33 -19.05 -0.33
CA ALA A 173 -0.92 -19.27 0.41
C ALA A 173 -1.46 -20.70 0.31
N LYS A 174 -0.99 -21.51 -0.65
CA LYS A 174 -1.53 -22.85 -0.98
C LYS A 174 -3.06 -22.83 -1.17
N ALA A 175 -3.54 -21.82 -1.87
CA ALA A 175 -4.96 -21.57 -2.11
C ALA A 175 -5.23 -21.29 -3.59
N ARG A 176 -6.49 -21.41 -4.02
CA ARG A 176 -6.92 -21.03 -5.35
C ARG A 176 -7.26 -19.54 -5.39
N ALA A 177 -7.23 -18.93 -6.56
CA ALA A 177 -7.43 -17.49 -6.71
C ALA A 177 -8.76 -17.00 -6.11
N GLU A 178 -9.86 -17.72 -6.37
CA GLU A 178 -11.18 -17.42 -5.85
C GLU A 178 -11.34 -17.61 -4.32
N GLU A 179 -10.36 -18.27 -3.67
CA GLU A 179 -10.28 -18.46 -2.22
C GLU A 179 -9.42 -17.41 -1.54
N CYS A 180 -8.88 -16.45 -2.29
CA CYS A 180 -8.00 -15.40 -1.81
C CYS A 180 -8.65 -14.03 -1.92
N VAL A 181 -8.40 -13.17 -0.92
CA VAL A 181 -8.74 -11.74 -0.94
C VAL A 181 -7.46 -10.93 -0.85
N TYR A 182 -7.30 -9.97 -1.72
CA TYR A 182 -6.24 -8.97 -1.67
C TYR A 182 -6.77 -7.65 -1.11
N VAL A 183 -6.05 -7.06 -0.16
CA VAL A 183 -6.38 -5.76 0.45
C VAL A 183 -5.23 -4.78 0.16
N GLY A 184 -5.54 -3.66 -0.49
CA GLY A 184 -4.52 -2.63 -0.78
C GLY A 184 -5.13 -1.29 -1.10
N ASP A 185 -4.31 -0.24 -1.04
CA ASP A 185 -4.72 1.17 -1.14
C ASP A 185 -4.72 1.73 -2.57
N SER A 186 -4.12 1.01 -3.51
CA SER A 186 -4.03 1.40 -4.92
C SER A 186 -5.07 0.67 -5.76
N TYR A 187 -6.00 1.41 -6.37
CA TYR A 187 -7.07 0.79 -7.15
C TYR A 187 -6.53 0.00 -8.35
N PHE A 188 -5.63 0.58 -9.15
CA PHE A 188 -5.15 -0.07 -10.37
C PHE A 188 -4.03 -1.07 -10.12
N VAL A 189 -3.13 -0.78 -9.19
CA VAL A 189 -2.01 -1.67 -8.87
C VAL A 189 -2.47 -2.87 -8.07
N ASP A 190 -3.29 -2.65 -7.04
CA ASP A 190 -3.73 -3.68 -6.10
C ASP A 190 -5.04 -4.34 -6.54
N VAL A 191 -6.14 -3.57 -6.59
CA VAL A 191 -7.48 -4.13 -6.82
C VAL A 191 -7.61 -4.69 -8.23
N VAL A 192 -7.31 -3.88 -9.25
CA VAL A 192 -7.40 -4.33 -10.65
C VAL A 192 -6.34 -5.39 -10.93
N GLY A 193 -5.13 -5.26 -10.36
CA GLY A 193 -4.06 -6.24 -10.48
C GLY A 193 -4.47 -7.61 -9.93
N ALA A 194 -4.99 -7.66 -8.70
CA ALA A 194 -5.46 -8.89 -8.06
C ALA A 194 -6.63 -9.53 -8.83
N ARG A 195 -7.63 -8.73 -9.23
CA ARG A 195 -8.78 -9.21 -10.00
C ARG A 195 -8.40 -9.80 -11.35
N ARG A 196 -7.42 -9.22 -12.05
CA ARG A 196 -6.87 -9.78 -13.29
C ARG A 196 -6.18 -11.13 -13.09
N ALA A 197 -5.69 -11.39 -11.89
CA ALA A 197 -5.15 -12.68 -11.49
C ALA A 197 -6.22 -13.64 -10.92
N GLY A 198 -7.51 -13.25 -10.93
CA GLY A 198 -8.64 -14.08 -10.49
C GLY A 198 -8.93 -14.00 -8.97
N TRP A 199 -8.26 -13.12 -8.24
CA TRP A 199 -8.49 -12.93 -6.80
C TRP A 199 -9.71 -12.05 -6.53
N ASN A 200 -10.31 -12.21 -5.35
CA ASN A 200 -11.15 -11.17 -4.78
C ASN A 200 -10.27 -10.01 -4.31
N ALA A 201 -10.83 -8.80 -4.24
CA ALA A 201 -10.07 -7.65 -3.81
C ALA A 201 -10.93 -6.63 -3.07
N VAL A 202 -10.35 -6.01 -2.05
CA VAL A 202 -10.91 -4.90 -1.25
C VAL A 202 -9.99 -3.70 -1.41
N LEU A 203 -10.56 -2.54 -1.72
CA LEU A 203 -9.84 -1.27 -1.71
C LEU A 203 -9.79 -0.73 -0.27
N PHE A 204 -8.59 -0.51 0.24
CA PHE A 204 -8.37 0.17 1.51
C PHE A 204 -8.29 1.68 1.28
N ASP A 205 -9.31 2.42 1.73
CA ASP A 205 -9.42 3.87 1.48
C ASP A 205 -9.89 4.64 2.74
N PRO A 206 -9.04 4.74 3.78
CA PRO A 206 -9.38 5.41 5.04
C PRO A 206 -9.64 6.91 4.90
N GLY A 207 -9.26 7.49 3.76
CA GLY A 207 -9.48 8.92 3.48
C GLY A 207 -10.63 9.21 2.52
N ARG A 208 -11.30 8.19 2.00
CA ARG A 208 -12.32 8.30 0.96
C ARG A 208 -11.87 9.17 -0.21
N VAL A 209 -10.60 9.00 -0.62
CA VAL A 209 -10.02 9.81 -1.72
C VAL A 209 -10.38 9.25 -3.09
N TRP A 210 -10.69 7.97 -3.17
CA TRP A 210 -11.10 7.34 -4.41
C TRP A 210 -12.54 7.70 -4.75
N PRO A 211 -12.84 8.12 -5.98
CA PRO A 211 -14.22 8.18 -6.45
C PRO A 211 -14.83 6.78 -6.42
N GLU A 212 -16.14 6.69 -6.48
CA GLU A 212 -16.87 5.41 -6.48
C GLU A 212 -16.24 4.38 -7.44
N ARG A 213 -16.02 3.17 -6.96
CA ARG A 213 -15.40 2.06 -7.68
C ARG A 213 -16.24 0.79 -7.53
N GLU A 214 -16.22 -0.03 -8.57
CA GLU A 214 -16.91 -1.33 -8.57
C GLU A 214 -16.11 -2.38 -7.77
N CYS A 215 -15.85 -2.12 -6.50
CA CYS A 215 -15.20 -3.05 -5.58
C CYS A 215 -15.65 -2.78 -4.14
N PRO A 216 -15.57 -3.76 -3.23
CA PRO A 216 -15.66 -3.52 -1.81
C PRO A 216 -14.60 -2.49 -1.37
N VAL A 217 -15.02 -1.55 -0.51
CA VAL A 217 -14.13 -0.51 0.05
C VAL A 217 -14.17 -0.62 1.56
N ALA A 218 -13.00 -0.59 2.19
CA ALA A 218 -12.82 -0.57 3.62
C ALA A 218 -12.12 0.72 4.05
N GLU A 219 -12.63 1.35 5.11
CA GLU A 219 -12.04 2.58 5.67
C GLU A 219 -11.06 2.27 6.81
N ASP A 220 -11.10 1.05 7.33
CA ASP A 220 -10.15 0.52 8.32
C ASP A 220 -9.80 -0.95 8.03
N LEU A 221 -8.74 -1.44 8.65
CA LEU A 221 -8.24 -2.80 8.40
C LEU A 221 -9.15 -3.88 8.97
N CYS A 222 -9.87 -3.61 10.06
CA CYS A 222 -10.82 -4.56 10.62
C CYS A 222 -12.02 -4.75 9.69
N ALA A 223 -12.54 -3.65 9.11
CA ALA A 223 -13.59 -3.70 8.10
C ALA A 223 -13.12 -4.44 6.83
N ALA A 224 -11.84 -4.31 6.43
CA ALA A 224 -11.30 -5.06 5.32
C ALA A 224 -11.29 -6.59 5.59
N VAL A 225 -10.98 -7.00 6.82
CA VAL A 225 -11.06 -8.42 7.23
C VAL A 225 -12.51 -8.89 7.26
N ASP A 226 -13.45 -8.07 7.76
CA ASP A 226 -14.88 -8.43 7.78
C ASP A 226 -15.43 -8.64 6.36
N LEU A 227 -15.08 -7.75 5.43
CA LEU A 227 -15.43 -7.90 4.01
C LEU A 227 -14.82 -9.14 3.37
N ALA A 228 -13.66 -9.60 3.83
CA ALA A 228 -13.05 -10.84 3.36
C ALA A 228 -13.72 -12.08 3.93
N LEU A 229 -14.30 -12.01 5.12
CA LEU A 229 -14.96 -13.14 5.77
C LEU A 229 -16.42 -13.34 5.32
N GLY A 230 -17.07 -12.28 4.79
CA GLY A 230 -18.44 -12.29 4.22
C GLY A 230 -19.49 -11.89 5.22
#